data_2a400b6851842c88f5f6dbe5bc98e213
#
_entry.id   2a400b6851842c88f5f6dbe5bc98e213
#
_cell.length_a   1.000
_cell.length_b   1.000
_cell.length_c   1.000
_cell.angle_alpha   90.00
_cell.angle_beta   90.00
_cell.angle_gamma   90.00
#
_symmetry.space_group_name_H-M   'P 1'
#
loop_
_entity.id
_entity.type
_entity.pdbx_description
1 polymer ?
#
loop_
_entity_poly.entity_id
_entity_poly.type
_entity_poly.pdbx_seq_one_letter_code
_entity_poly.pdbx_strand_id
1 'polypeptide(L)'
;MQFALALREYDVLKHQPHPPGYILYVVLGRIVNTWLDDPTAAYVALAVAFSGLTTFVVYYLARAVYDRTTALAAASLLAVSPLFWFYGSVGLTYAGEALFASTVAYFAFRALNGSRSDAYLAAWYLGVAGGMRQSLLVLLFPLWLGCVALGVRRLRVVAVGLAILSASVLTWFLPMIWLTGGLERYVAASVELADSVVKPTSIVGGALEVTLRMSRYLLESVLVALGPLTAASFLAPWYVRREGWGSREWFLLWWTLPSVIVCTLVHFGQAGYVLTFLPALVIFLSRVMVTALAHAGESLPHPRARVALTAAVVVLVVLVNGSFFVSARPAPRDFDTPRPDWVRQAQDEAFDWIFSRTAAALREHEDVVRGFVDSIGGLYASAETAVITEQGNSRSYPWFRHAMFYLPAYAVYELHVGGLVPGFRASRLSSTMTIIPETEIHLPASVERLVWFVDHWSPTTVRPEGLVEIEIPYGRYLYVLPLGRKSIEYEDYTFVRGEPPRRAVSAAHARPR
;
A
#
# COMPACT_ATOMS: atom_id res chain seq x y z
N MET A 1 8.33 4.34 4.75
CA MET A 1 8.93 5.38 5.62
C MET A 1 7.94 6.13 6.51
N GLN A 2 6.71 6.49 6.09
CA GLN A 2 5.73 7.17 6.96
C GLN A 2 5.45 6.42 8.27
N PHE A 3 5.28 5.10 8.21
CA PHE A 3 5.09 4.27 9.40
C PHE A 3 6.36 4.20 10.27
N ALA A 4 7.54 4.14 9.65
CA ALA A 4 8.80 4.15 10.38
C ALA A 4 9.02 5.48 11.13
N LEU A 5 8.68 6.61 10.50
CA LEU A 5 8.67 7.92 11.15
C LEU A 5 7.64 7.96 12.30
N ALA A 6 6.47 7.35 12.13
CA ALA A 6 5.43 7.28 13.15
C ALA A 6 5.82 6.49 14.41
N LEU A 7 6.83 5.60 14.32
CA LEU A 7 7.37 4.95 15.52
C LEU A 7 8.07 5.95 16.43
N ARG A 8 8.74 6.95 15.86
CA ARG A 8 9.41 8.01 16.60
C ARG A 8 8.41 9.06 17.09
N GLU A 9 7.56 9.54 16.17
CA GLU A 9 6.55 10.55 16.45
C GLU A 9 5.25 10.22 15.70
N TYR A 10 4.19 9.92 16.46
CA TYR A 10 2.87 9.71 15.87
C TYR A 10 2.18 11.05 15.69
N ASP A 11 2.04 11.50 14.46
CA ASP A 11 1.34 12.74 14.11
C ASP A 11 0.68 12.63 12.73
N VAL A 12 -0.65 12.56 12.73
CA VAL A 12 -1.44 12.42 11.50
C VAL A 12 -1.36 13.67 10.62
N LEU A 13 -1.18 14.86 11.24
CA LEU A 13 -1.04 16.12 10.52
C LEU A 13 0.29 16.21 9.76
N LYS A 14 1.33 15.59 10.30
CA LYS A 14 2.64 15.46 9.64
C LYS A 14 2.71 14.28 8.67
N HIS A 15 1.59 13.60 8.45
CA HIS A 15 1.55 12.33 7.73
C HIS A 15 2.53 11.26 8.29
N GLN A 16 2.61 11.17 9.61
CA GLN A 16 3.39 10.21 10.36
C GLN A 16 2.48 9.36 11.30
N PRO A 17 1.65 8.47 10.73
CA PRO A 17 1.37 8.19 9.33
C PRO A 17 0.32 9.15 8.74
N HIS A 18 0.11 9.09 7.41
CA HIS A 18 -0.95 9.86 6.75
C HIS A 18 -2.37 9.49 7.28
N PRO A 19 -3.37 10.37 7.15
CA PRO A 19 -4.74 10.00 7.45
C PRO A 19 -5.14 8.70 6.71
N PRO A 20 -5.92 7.83 7.31
CA PRO A 20 -6.69 7.97 8.55
C PRO A 20 -5.95 7.60 9.85
N GLY A 21 -4.62 7.42 9.87
CA GLY A 21 -3.82 7.36 11.09
C GLY A 21 -3.34 5.97 11.53
N TYR A 22 -3.93 4.86 11.10
CA TYR A 22 -3.45 3.46 11.29
C TYR A 22 -2.89 3.13 12.68
N ILE A 23 -3.55 3.63 13.74
CA ILE A 23 -2.99 3.66 15.09
C ILE A 23 -2.58 2.27 15.60
N LEU A 24 -3.39 1.23 15.36
CA LEU A 24 -3.04 -0.13 15.83
C LEU A 24 -1.84 -0.70 15.08
N TYR A 25 -1.66 -0.38 13.80
CA TYR A 25 -0.48 -0.79 13.05
C TYR A 25 0.79 -0.13 13.61
N VAL A 26 0.72 1.16 13.96
CA VAL A 26 1.83 1.88 14.58
C VAL A 26 2.13 1.33 15.98
N VAL A 27 1.10 1.03 16.78
CA VAL A 27 1.29 0.42 18.11
C VAL A 27 1.98 -0.94 18.01
N LEU A 28 1.52 -1.81 17.10
CA LEU A 28 2.17 -3.10 16.86
C LEU A 28 3.60 -2.93 16.36
N GLY A 29 3.83 -1.98 15.46
CA GLY A 29 5.18 -1.63 15.01
C GLY A 29 6.09 -1.21 16.16
N ARG A 30 5.62 -0.35 17.07
CA ARG A 30 6.37 0.05 18.27
C ARG A 30 6.71 -1.14 19.16
N ILE A 31 5.74 -2.02 19.42
CA ILE A 31 5.95 -3.23 20.24
C ILE A 31 7.03 -4.10 19.63
N VAL A 32 6.96 -4.42 18.34
CA VAL A 32 7.97 -5.26 17.67
C VAL A 32 9.33 -4.56 17.60
N ASN A 33 9.33 -3.24 17.40
CA ASN A 33 10.56 -2.45 17.34
C ASN A 33 11.31 -2.41 18.68
N THR A 34 10.66 -2.66 19.82
CA THR A 34 11.36 -2.77 21.13
C THR A 34 12.33 -3.95 21.19
N TRP A 35 12.13 -4.96 20.35
CA TRP A 35 13.00 -6.14 20.29
C TRP A 35 14.00 -6.10 19.12
N LEU A 36 13.64 -5.45 18.01
CA LEU A 36 14.46 -5.47 16.79
C LEU A 36 15.34 -4.21 16.64
N ASP A 37 14.95 -3.12 17.30
CA ASP A 37 15.61 -1.79 17.21
C ASP A 37 15.86 -1.31 15.78
N ASP A 38 15.02 -1.77 14.86
CA ASP A 38 15.00 -1.39 13.45
C ASP A 38 13.54 -1.28 12.97
N PRO A 39 13.04 -0.07 12.72
CA PRO A 39 11.68 0.17 12.27
C PRO A 39 11.31 -0.58 10.99
N THR A 40 12.24 -0.72 10.05
CA THR A 40 11.99 -1.43 8.79
C THR A 40 11.85 -2.93 9.04
N ALA A 41 12.79 -3.51 9.78
CA ALA A 41 12.74 -4.93 10.17
C ALA A 41 11.48 -5.23 11.01
N ALA A 42 11.07 -4.32 11.92
CA ALA A 42 9.86 -4.49 12.72
C ALA A 42 8.59 -4.59 11.86
N TYR A 43 8.43 -3.70 10.88
CA TYR A 43 7.27 -3.76 10.00
C TYR A 43 7.31 -4.91 9.00
N VAL A 44 8.48 -5.31 8.51
CA VAL A 44 8.63 -6.50 7.67
C VAL A 44 8.30 -7.76 8.49
N ALA A 45 8.77 -7.87 9.73
CA ALA A 45 8.42 -8.99 10.61
C ALA A 45 6.90 -9.09 10.85
N LEU A 46 6.22 -7.95 11.05
CA LEU A 46 4.76 -7.91 11.14
C LEU A 46 4.09 -8.37 9.84
N ALA A 47 4.57 -7.91 8.68
CA ALA A 47 4.01 -8.30 7.39
C ALA A 47 4.15 -9.81 7.15
N VAL A 48 5.30 -10.40 7.46
CA VAL A 48 5.54 -11.86 7.40
C VAL A 48 4.60 -12.61 8.34
N ALA A 49 4.48 -12.17 9.60
CA ALA A 49 3.60 -12.79 10.59
C ALA A 49 2.13 -12.73 10.14
N PHE A 50 1.67 -11.58 9.67
CA PHE A 50 0.31 -11.41 9.15
C PHE A 50 0.05 -12.29 7.94
N SER A 51 1.01 -12.44 7.03
CA SER A 51 0.88 -13.31 5.85
C SER A 51 0.77 -14.79 6.24
N GLY A 52 1.60 -15.25 7.17
CA GLY A 52 1.53 -16.62 7.69
C GLY A 52 0.19 -16.91 8.38
N LEU A 53 -0.26 -15.99 9.26
CA LEU A 53 -1.55 -16.09 9.93
C LEU A 53 -2.73 -16.02 8.94
N THR A 54 -2.64 -15.18 7.91
CA THR A 54 -3.66 -15.12 6.86
C THR A 54 -3.82 -16.47 6.16
N THR A 55 -2.70 -17.07 5.77
CA THR A 55 -2.69 -18.39 5.12
C THR A 55 -3.36 -19.46 5.99
N PHE A 56 -3.08 -19.43 7.30
CA PHE A 56 -3.70 -20.32 8.28
C PHE A 56 -5.21 -20.06 8.39
N VAL A 57 -5.65 -18.82 8.52
CA VAL A 57 -7.08 -18.46 8.60
C VAL A 57 -7.81 -18.87 7.32
N VAL A 58 -7.21 -18.64 6.15
CA VAL A 58 -7.78 -19.00 4.85
C VAL A 58 -7.95 -20.51 4.71
N TYR A 59 -7.01 -21.31 5.23
CA TYR A 59 -7.20 -22.76 5.29
C TYR A 59 -8.47 -23.14 6.07
N TYR A 60 -8.66 -22.60 7.27
CA TYR A 60 -9.84 -22.92 8.08
C TYR A 60 -11.15 -22.40 7.47
N LEU A 61 -11.11 -21.19 6.89
CA LEU A 61 -12.26 -20.62 6.20
C LEU A 61 -12.64 -21.45 4.98
N ALA A 62 -11.69 -21.77 4.10
CA ALA A 62 -11.96 -22.57 2.90
C ALA A 62 -12.45 -24.00 3.25
N ARG A 63 -11.93 -24.58 4.34
CA ARG A 63 -12.41 -25.87 4.88
C ARG A 63 -13.84 -25.77 5.41
N ALA A 64 -14.21 -24.66 6.04
CA ALA A 64 -15.56 -24.44 6.54
C ALA A 64 -16.55 -24.18 5.39
N VAL A 65 -16.13 -23.43 4.36
CA VAL A 65 -16.95 -23.10 3.20
C VAL A 65 -17.14 -24.31 2.28
N TYR A 66 -16.08 -25.06 2.00
CA TYR A 66 -16.10 -26.19 1.07
C TYR A 66 -15.61 -27.51 1.70
N ASP A 67 -14.31 -27.80 1.57
CA ASP A 67 -13.71 -29.06 2.00
C ASP A 67 -12.18 -28.91 2.24
N ARG A 68 -11.57 -30.03 2.73
CA ARG A 68 -10.13 -30.03 3.04
C ARG A 68 -9.24 -29.87 1.81
N THR A 69 -9.62 -30.45 0.67
CA THR A 69 -8.82 -30.40 -0.56
C THR A 69 -8.78 -28.99 -1.10
N THR A 70 -9.94 -28.34 -1.18
CA THR A 70 -10.05 -26.91 -1.55
C THR A 70 -9.28 -26.02 -0.58
N ALA A 71 -9.32 -26.32 0.72
CA ALA A 71 -8.61 -25.53 1.74
C ALA A 71 -7.08 -25.62 1.59
N LEU A 72 -6.56 -26.83 1.35
CA LEU A 72 -5.13 -27.01 1.10
C LEU A 72 -4.69 -26.30 -0.18
N ALA A 73 -5.46 -26.43 -1.26
CA ALA A 73 -5.17 -25.72 -2.51
C ALA A 73 -5.19 -24.20 -2.30
N ALA A 74 -6.26 -23.66 -1.70
CA ALA A 74 -6.41 -22.22 -1.49
C ALA A 74 -5.29 -21.63 -0.61
N ALA A 75 -4.98 -22.27 0.51
CA ALA A 75 -3.91 -21.82 1.39
C ALA A 75 -2.53 -21.86 0.71
N SER A 76 -2.21 -22.94 0.00
CA SER A 76 -0.93 -23.07 -0.72
C SER A 76 -0.81 -22.05 -1.85
N LEU A 77 -1.87 -21.82 -2.62
CA LEU A 77 -1.87 -20.89 -3.74
C LEU A 77 -1.84 -19.43 -3.27
N LEU A 78 -2.50 -19.11 -2.16
CA LEU A 78 -2.40 -17.78 -1.54
C LEU A 78 -0.98 -17.50 -1.03
N ALA A 79 -0.38 -18.47 -0.34
CA ALA A 79 0.96 -18.31 0.24
C ALA A 79 2.03 -17.96 -0.80
N VAL A 80 1.86 -18.39 -2.05
CA VAL A 80 2.79 -18.11 -3.17
C VAL A 80 2.22 -17.15 -4.19
N SER A 81 1.07 -16.53 -3.93
CA SER A 81 0.56 -15.45 -4.78
C SER A 81 1.60 -14.33 -4.87
N PRO A 82 2.04 -13.92 -6.07
CA PRO A 82 3.14 -12.96 -6.20
C PRO A 82 2.86 -11.64 -5.49
N LEU A 83 1.63 -11.13 -5.62
CA LEU A 83 1.23 -9.89 -4.97
C LEU A 83 1.13 -10.03 -3.44
N PHE A 84 0.61 -11.15 -2.95
CA PHE A 84 0.52 -11.44 -1.53
C PHE A 84 1.93 -11.60 -0.91
N TRP A 85 2.84 -12.28 -1.61
CA TRP A 85 4.22 -12.43 -1.19
C TRP A 85 4.94 -11.07 -1.14
N PHE A 86 4.77 -10.25 -2.20
CA PHE A 86 5.34 -8.89 -2.21
C PHE A 86 4.92 -8.09 -0.99
N TYR A 87 3.61 -7.98 -0.71
CA TYR A 87 3.12 -7.23 0.44
C TYR A 87 3.39 -7.91 1.79
N GLY A 88 3.67 -9.19 1.80
CA GLY A 88 4.21 -9.92 2.96
C GLY A 88 5.69 -9.64 3.23
N SER A 89 6.40 -8.99 2.29
CA SER A 89 7.84 -8.67 2.39
C SER A 89 8.11 -7.18 2.58
N VAL A 90 7.09 -6.33 2.63
CA VAL A 90 7.24 -4.87 2.79
C VAL A 90 6.46 -4.36 4.00
N GLY A 91 6.99 -3.34 4.66
CA GLY A 91 6.40 -2.74 5.86
C GLY A 91 5.17 -1.86 5.57
N LEU A 92 4.10 -2.46 5.02
CA LEU A 92 2.82 -1.83 4.72
C LEU A 92 1.65 -2.59 5.36
N THR A 93 0.49 -1.95 5.47
CA THR A 93 -0.68 -2.50 6.18
C THR A 93 -1.35 -3.67 5.47
N TYR A 94 -1.09 -3.90 4.18
CA TYR A 94 -1.89 -4.79 3.33
C TYR A 94 -1.91 -6.26 3.75
N ALA A 95 -0.79 -6.78 4.25
CA ALA A 95 -0.77 -8.15 4.82
C ALA A 95 -1.67 -8.24 6.07
N GLY A 96 -1.66 -7.21 6.92
CA GLY A 96 -2.58 -7.08 8.05
C GLY A 96 -4.04 -6.97 7.62
N GLU A 97 -4.32 -6.23 6.55
CA GLU A 97 -5.67 -6.13 5.98
C GLU A 97 -6.20 -7.49 5.52
N ALA A 98 -5.37 -8.27 4.83
CA ALA A 98 -5.72 -9.64 4.42
C ALA A 98 -6.04 -10.54 5.63
N LEU A 99 -5.25 -10.45 6.70
CA LEU A 99 -5.49 -11.20 7.94
C LEU A 99 -6.83 -10.83 8.57
N PHE A 100 -7.05 -9.53 8.80
CA PHE A 100 -8.28 -9.08 9.46
C PHE A 100 -9.51 -9.35 8.59
N ALA A 101 -9.44 -9.12 7.28
CA ALA A 101 -10.53 -9.42 6.36
C ALA A 101 -10.87 -10.91 6.36
N SER A 102 -9.87 -11.80 6.29
CA SER A 102 -10.07 -13.24 6.34
C SER A 102 -10.63 -13.71 7.69
N THR A 103 -10.17 -13.10 8.79
CA THR A 103 -10.65 -13.44 10.15
C THR A 103 -12.10 -13.02 10.35
N VAL A 104 -12.45 -11.81 9.94
CA VAL A 104 -13.84 -11.32 9.95
C VAL A 104 -14.72 -12.23 9.10
N ALA A 105 -14.27 -12.57 7.88
CA ALA A 105 -14.99 -13.46 6.97
C ALA A 105 -15.18 -14.87 7.57
N TYR A 106 -14.17 -15.43 8.24
CA TYR A 106 -14.28 -16.73 8.90
C TYR A 106 -15.39 -16.75 9.95
N PHE A 107 -15.40 -15.78 10.87
CA PHE A 107 -16.43 -15.70 11.90
C PHE A 107 -17.80 -15.30 11.33
N ALA A 108 -17.84 -14.44 10.31
CA ALA A 108 -19.07 -14.08 9.62
C ALA A 108 -19.70 -15.31 8.91
N PHE A 109 -18.89 -16.16 8.27
CA PHE A 109 -19.40 -17.39 7.68
C PHE A 109 -20.00 -18.36 8.72
N ARG A 110 -19.35 -18.48 9.88
CA ARG A 110 -19.90 -19.28 11.00
C ARG A 110 -21.18 -18.69 11.57
N ALA A 111 -21.28 -17.34 11.62
CA ALA A 111 -22.52 -16.65 11.99
C ALA A 111 -23.63 -16.89 10.94
N LEU A 112 -23.31 -16.90 9.65
CA LEU A 112 -24.24 -17.28 8.58
C LEU A 112 -24.82 -18.70 8.79
N ASN A 113 -24.05 -19.60 9.38
CA ASN A 113 -24.49 -20.95 9.77
C ASN A 113 -25.11 -21.04 11.19
N GLY A 114 -25.52 -19.89 11.76
CA GLY A 114 -26.31 -19.82 12.99
C GLY A 114 -25.54 -19.59 14.29
N SER A 115 -24.21 -19.49 14.25
CA SER A 115 -23.39 -19.28 15.46
C SER A 115 -23.49 -17.83 15.97
N ARG A 116 -24.03 -17.63 17.18
CA ARG A 116 -24.14 -16.30 17.79
C ARG A 116 -22.82 -15.80 18.35
N SER A 117 -22.03 -16.69 18.96
CA SER A 117 -20.70 -16.34 19.48
C SER A 117 -19.80 -15.84 18.38
N ASP A 118 -19.83 -16.48 17.21
CA ASP A 118 -19.04 -16.08 16.06
C ASP A 118 -19.54 -14.76 15.45
N ALA A 119 -20.85 -14.45 15.54
CA ALA A 119 -21.39 -13.15 15.16
C ALA A 119 -20.78 -12.01 16.02
N TYR A 120 -20.59 -12.24 17.32
CA TYR A 120 -19.95 -11.26 18.22
C TYR A 120 -18.44 -11.18 18.00
N LEU A 121 -17.76 -12.30 17.77
CA LEU A 121 -16.35 -12.32 17.42
C LEU A 121 -16.08 -11.58 16.11
N ALA A 122 -16.92 -11.81 15.08
CA ALA A 122 -16.80 -11.09 13.82
C ALA A 122 -16.97 -9.58 14.00
N ALA A 123 -17.93 -9.14 14.86
CA ALA A 123 -18.13 -7.73 15.18
C ALA A 123 -16.91 -7.13 15.89
N TRP A 124 -16.34 -7.86 16.85
CA TRP A 124 -15.13 -7.43 17.57
C TRP A 124 -13.93 -7.30 16.66
N TYR A 125 -13.64 -8.34 15.86
CA TYR A 125 -12.54 -8.31 14.89
C TYR A 125 -12.72 -7.22 13.83
N LEU A 126 -13.95 -6.97 13.38
CA LEU A 126 -14.24 -5.87 12.46
C LEU A 126 -13.94 -4.51 13.09
N GLY A 127 -14.31 -4.30 14.36
CA GLY A 127 -13.96 -3.08 15.08
C GLY A 127 -12.45 -2.88 15.21
N VAL A 128 -11.71 -3.94 15.57
CA VAL A 128 -10.23 -3.90 15.65
C VAL A 128 -9.60 -3.65 14.26
N ALA A 129 -10.14 -4.29 13.22
CA ALA A 129 -9.66 -4.13 11.84
C ALA A 129 -9.64 -2.65 11.40
N GLY A 130 -10.63 -1.86 11.85
CA GLY A 130 -10.68 -0.42 11.60
C GLY A 130 -9.48 0.35 12.15
N GLY A 131 -8.89 -0.10 13.23
CA GLY A 131 -7.67 0.51 13.80
C GLY A 131 -6.40 0.14 13.04
N MET A 132 -6.42 -0.98 12.30
CA MET A 132 -5.38 -1.33 11.33
C MET A 132 -5.53 -0.50 10.05
N ARG A 133 -6.76 -0.44 9.52
CA ARG A 133 -7.13 0.41 8.39
C ARG A 133 -8.64 0.67 8.40
N GLN A 134 -9.04 1.92 8.46
CA GLN A 134 -10.45 2.28 8.64
C GLN A 134 -11.35 1.86 7.49
N SER A 135 -10.83 1.77 6.25
CA SER A 135 -11.61 1.28 5.10
C SER A 135 -12.17 -0.13 5.31
N LEU A 136 -11.53 -0.98 6.13
CA LEU A 136 -12.03 -2.32 6.42
C LEU A 136 -13.39 -2.31 7.11
N LEU A 137 -13.69 -1.27 7.91
CA LEU A 137 -15.02 -1.11 8.50
C LEU A 137 -16.08 -1.01 7.40
N VAL A 138 -15.86 -0.14 6.42
CA VAL A 138 -16.82 0.09 5.33
C VAL A 138 -16.93 -1.13 4.43
N LEU A 139 -15.80 -1.76 4.10
CA LEU A 139 -15.76 -2.87 3.14
C LEU A 139 -16.34 -4.17 3.70
N LEU A 140 -16.17 -4.44 5.00
CA LEU A 140 -16.56 -5.71 5.62
C LEU A 140 -17.84 -5.63 6.46
N PHE A 141 -18.31 -4.42 6.81
CA PHE A 141 -19.55 -4.24 7.55
C PHE A 141 -20.77 -4.87 6.84
N PRO A 142 -20.96 -4.68 5.51
CA PRO A 142 -22.07 -5.33 4.79
C PRO A 142 -22.00 -6.86 4.87
N LEU A 143 -20.81 -7.45 4.79
CA LEU A 143 -20.61 -8.88 4.94
C LEU A 143 -21.03 -9.38 6.32
N TRP A 144 -20.52 -8.74 7.39
CA TRP A 144 -20.87 -9.07 8.77
C TRP A 144 -22.39 -8.96 9.01
N LEU A 145 -22.97 -7.82 8.65
CA LEU A 145 -24.40 -7.56 8.87
C LEU A 145 -25.27 -8.56 8.13
N GLY A 146 -24.98 -8.82 6.85
CA GLY A 146 -25.72 -9.76 6.03
C GLY A 146 -25.64 -11.19 6.59
N CYS A 147 -24.45 -11.65 6.97
CA CYS A 147 -24.27 -12.99 7.55
C CYS A 147 -25.03 -13.17 8.87
N VAL A 148 -25.01 -12.16 9.75
CA VAL A 148 -25.75 -12.19 11.02
C VAL A 148 -27.27 -12.14 10.80
N ALA A 149 -27.73 -11.25 9.92
CA ALA A 149 -29.15 -11.09 9.61
C ALA A 149 -29.77 -12.35 8.98
N LEU A 150 -29.05 -13.00 8.05
CA LEU A 150 -29.53 -14.18 7.34
C LEU A 150 -29.34 -15.49 8.13
N GLY A 151 -28.23 -15.61 8.87
CA GLY A 151 -27.89 -16.84 9.60
C GLY A 151 -28.53 -16.91 10.98
N VAL A 152 -28.29 -15.91 11.83
CA VAL A 152 -28.78 -15.93 13.23
C VAL A 152 -30.23 -15.47 13.34
N ARG A 153 -30.67 -14.55 12.48
CA ARG A 153 -32.06 -14.07 12.37
C ARG A 153 -32.65 -13.53 13.69
N ARG A 154 -31.84 -12.88 14.52
CA ARG A 154 -32.25 -12.29 15.80
C ARG A 154 -31.76 -10.86 15.92
N LEU A 155 -32.67 -9.90 15.93
CA LEU A 155 -32.38 -8.47 16.06
C LEU A 155 -31.51 -8.15 17.29
N ARG A 156 -31.75 -8.84 18.42
CA ARG A 156 -30.94 -8.69 19.64
C ARG A 156 -29.46 -9.02 19.38
N VAL A 157 -29.14 -10.02 18.55
CA VAL A 157 -27.75 -10.38 18.22
C VAL A 157 -27.10 -9.30 17.35
N VAL A 158 -27.85 -8.73 16.42
CA VAL A 158 -27.39 -7.57 15.62
C VAL A 158 -27.11 -6.37 16.54
N ALA A 159 -28.04 -6.04 17.44
CA ALA A 159 -27.88 -4.90 18.35
C ALA A 159 -26.67 -5.05 19.30
N VAL A 160 -26.49 -6.25 19.90
CA VAL A 160 -25.32 -6.54 20.74
C VAL A 160 -24.03 -6.54 19.91
N GLY A 161 -24.06 -7.10 18.70
CA GLY A 161 -22.92 -7.06 17.78
C GLY A 161 -22.51 -5.62 17.40
N LEU A 162 -23.47 -4.74 17.13
CA LEU A 162 -23.20 -3.32 16.88
C LEU A 162 -22.58 -2.64 18.12
N ALA A 163 -23.07 -2.95 19.32
CA ALA A 163 -22.48 -2.42 20.56
C ALA A 163 -21.03 -2.88 20.74
N ILE A 164 -20.74 -4.17 20.48
CA ILE A 164 -19.38 -4.72 20.54
C ILE A 164 -18.47 -4.05 19.50
N LEU A 165 -18.95 -3.92 18.25
CA LEU A 165 -18.22 -3.24 17.18
C LEU A 165 -17.90 -1.80 17.57
N SER A 166 -18.91 -1.03 18.02
CA SER A 166 -18.73 0.36 18.45
C SER A 166 -17.74 0.47 19.61
N ALA A 167 -17.88 -0.38 20.64
CA ALA A 167 -16.95 -0.40 21.76
C ALA A 167 -15.52 -0.70 21.29
N SER A 168 -15.35 -1.68 20.38
CA SER A 168 -14.05 -2.02 19.81
C SER A 168 -13.46 -0.86 18.99
N VAL A 169 -14.26 -0.14 18.20
CA VAL A 169 -13.82 1.06 17.48
C VAL A 169 -13.36 2.16 18.45
N LEU A 170 -14.12 2.40 19.51
CA LEU A 170 -13.79 3.45 20.48
C LEU A 170 -12.44 3.21 21.18
N THR A 171 -12.01 1.97 21.36
CA THR A 171 -10.73 1.65 22.03
C THR A 171 -9.50 2.22 21.31
N TRP A 172 -9.55 2.37 20.00
CA TRP A 172 -8.44 2.90 19.21
C TRP A 172 -8.76 4.29 18.62
N PHE A 173 -10.03 4.58 18.35
CA PHE A 173 -10.43 5.84 17.73
C PHE A 173 -10.27 7.02 18.70
N LEU A 174 -10.68 6.86 19.97
CA LEU A 174 -10.54 7.92 20.96
C LEU A 174 -9.07 8.29 21.24
N PRO A 175 -8.15 7.33 21.49
CA PRO A 175 -6.73 7.66 21.60
C PRO A 175 -6.16 8.33 20.35
N MET A 176 -6.57 7.89 19.16
CA MET A 176 -6.11 8.47 17.90
C MET A 176 -6.55 9.94 17.76
N ILE A 177 -7.81 10.26 18.05
CA ILE A 177 -8.33 11.62 18.04
C ILE A 177 -7.58 12.50 19.05
N TRP A 178 -7.37 11.98 20.25
CA TRP A 178 -6.64 12.68 21.29
C TRP A 178 -5.19 13.00 20.88
N LEU A 179 -4.48 12.02 20.32
CA LEU A 179 -3.11 12.18 19.82
C LEU A 179 -3.02 13.17 18.64
N THR A 180 -4.08 13.27 17.82
CA THR A 180 -4.14 14.22 16.70
C THR A 180 -4.46 15.66 17.15
N GLY A 181 -4.79 15.84 18.43
CA GLY A 181 -5.15 17.16 18.99
C GLY A 181 -6.61 17.55 18.84
N GLY A 182 -7.50 16.55 18.68
CA GLY A 182 -8.95 16.71 18.66
C GLY A 182 -9.60 16.30 17.33
N LEU A 183 -10.92 16.13 17.39
CA LEU A 183 -11.74 15.67 16.26
C LEU A 183 -11.68 16.64 15.06
N GLU A 184 -11.71 17.94 15.32
CA GLU A 184 -11.70 18.96 14.26
C GLU A 184 -10.43 18.86 13.40
N ARG A 185 -9.27 18.74 14.05
CA ARG A 185 -7.98 18.60 13.35
C ARG A 185 -7.88 17.29 12.56
N TYR A 186 -8.36 16.20 13.16
CA TYR A 186 -8.40 14.91 12.49
C TYR A 186 -9.30 14.94 11.24
N VAL A 187 -10.50 15.53 11.35
CA VAL A 187 -11.41 15.65 10.20
C VAL A 187 -10.82 16.55 9.14
N ALA A 188 -10.22 17.69 9.50
CA ALA A 188 -9.56 18.59 8.54
C ALA A 188 -8.47 17.87 7.74
N ALA A 189 -7.55 17.16 8.41
CA ALA A 189 -6.50 16.38 7.73
C ALA A 189 -7.06 15.27 6.84
N SER A 190 -8.14 14.60 7.27
CA SER A 190 -8.76 13.53 6.50
C SER A 190 -9.49 14.06 5.26
N VAL A 191 -10.13 15.21 5.36
CA VAL A 191 -10.81 15.89 4.24
C VAL A 191 -9.76 16.40 3.23
N GLU A 192 -8.67 17.01 3.70
CA GLU A 192 -7.58 17.46 2.84
C GLU A 192 -7.00 16.31 2.00
N LEU A 193 -6.71 15.17 2.63
CA LEU A 193 -6.26 13.98 1.92
C LEU A 193 -7.33 13.45 0.94
N ALA A 194 -8.59 13.45 1.34
CA ALA A 194 -9.68 12.99 0.47
C ALA A 194 -9.84 13.90 -0.75
N ASP A 195 -9.77 15.21 -0.59
CA ASP A 195 -9.89 16.18 -1.69
C ASP A 195 -8.67 16.13 -2.63
N SER A 196 -7.46 15.92 -2.10
CA SER A 196 -6.23 15.90 -2.90
C SER A 196 -5.95 14.56 -3.59
N VAL A 197 -6.34 13.43 -3.00
CA VAL A 197 -5.98 12.09 -3.48
C VAL A 197 -7.19 11.27 -3.93
N VAL A 198 -8.27 11.22 -3.13
CA VAL A 198 -9.40 10.33 -3.40
C VAL A 198 -10.35 10.92 -4.43
N LYS A 199 -10.73 12.19 -4.27
CA LYS A 199 -11.71 12.85 -5.13
C LYS A 199 -11.26 12.93 -6.61
N PRO A 200 -10.00 13.29 -6.94
CA PRO A 200 -9.54 13.30 -8.34
C PRO A 200 -9.53 11.93 -9.00
N THR A 201 -9.51 10.84 -8.22
CA THR A 201 -9.51 9.45 -8.73
C THR A 201 -10.89 8.80 -8.70
N SER A 202 -11.89 9.46 -8.11
CA SER A 202 -13.26 8.94 -8.01
C SER A 202 -14.09 9.27 -9.25
N ILE A 203 -15.13 8.46 -9.51
CA ILE A 203 -16.09 8.70 -10.60
C ILE A 203 -16.84 10.03 -10.43
N VAL A 204 -16.95 10.55 -9.20
CA VAL A 204 -17.68 11.79 -8.90
C VAL A 204 -16.83 13.04 -9.14
N GLY A 205 -15.53 12.98 -8.86
CA GLY A 205 -14.63 14.14 -8.92
C GLY A 205 -13.55 14.05 -9.98
N GLY A 206 -13.33 12.87 -10.57
CA GLY A 206 -12.33 12.62 -11.61
C GLY A 206 -12.92 12.52 -13.01
N ALA A 207 -12.05 12.54 -14.01
CA ALA A 207 -12.43 12.25 -15.39
C ALA A 207 -12.69 10.74 -15.56
N LEU A 208 -13.59 10.37 -16.50
CA LEU A 208 -13.87 8.97 -16.85
C LEU A 208 -12.60 8.19 -17.20
N GLU A 209 -11.66 8.83 -17.89
CA GLU A 209 -10.36 8.25 -18.24
C GLU A 209 -9.59 7.78 -17.00
N VAL A 210 -9.59 8.57 -15.91
CA VAL A 210 -8.95 8.19 -14.64
C VAL A 210 -9.63 6.97 -14.04
N THR A 211 -10.96 6.92 -14.04
CA THR A 211 -11.73 5.76 -13.56
C THR A 211 -11.43 4.50 -14.37
N LEU A 212 -11.34 4.60 -15.69
CA LEU A 212 -11.00 3.48 -16.59
C LEU A 212 -9.56 3.01 -16.34
N ARG A 213 -8.62 3.92 -16.17
CA ARG A 213 -7.23 3.60 -15.83
C ARG A 213 -7.13 2.89 -14.48
N MET A 214 -7.84 3.36 -13.45
CA MET A 214 -7.87 2.68 -12.13
C MET A 214 -8.51 1.30 -12.22
N SER A 215 -9.57 1.14 -13.01
CA SER A 215 -10.22 -0.17 -13.25
C SER A 215 -9.29 -1.15 -13.96
N ARG A 216 -8.55 -0.69 -14.96
CA ARG A 216 -7.51 -1.47 -15.64
C ARG A 216 -6.42 -1.89 -14.64
N TYR A 217 -5.90 -0.95 -13.84
CA TYR A 217 -4.89 -1.21 -12.82
C TYR A 217 -5.36 -2.21 -11.77
N LEU A 218 -6.63 -2.13 -11.34
CA LEU A 218 -7.26 -3.12 -10.48
C LEU A 218 -7.29 -4.52 -11.12
N LEU A 219 -7.72 -4.61 -12.38
CA LEU A 219 -7.76 -5.88 -13.11
C LEU A 219 -6.37 -6.50 -13.23
N GLU A 220 -5.37 -5.73 -13.65
CA GLU A 220 -3.98 -6.17 -13.75
C GLU A 220 -3.46 -6.65 -12.39
N SER A 221 -3.80 -5.95 -11.29
CA SER A 221 -3.43 -6.35 -9.92
C SER A 221 -4.02 -7.69 -9.53
N VAL A 222 -5.29 -7.93 -9.86
CA VAL A 222 -5.96 -9.20 -9.61
C VAL A 222 -5.33 -10.33 -10.44
N LEU A 223 -5.04 -10.07 -11.72
CA LEU A 223 -4.41 -11.07 -12.60
C LEU A 223 -3.02 -11.49 -12.09
N VAL A 224 -2.20 -10.52 -11.69
CA VAL A 224 -0.88 -10.81 -11.09
C VAL A 224 -1.01 -11.55 -9.77
N ALA A 225 -1.97 -11.16 -8.92
CA ALA A 225 -2.20 -11.82 -7.64
C ALA A 225 -2.63 -13.29 -7.80
N LEU A 226 -3.44 -13.59 -8.80
CA LEU A 226 -3.93 -14.94 -9.07
C LEU A 226 -2.90 -15.77 -9.86
N GLY A 227 -2.12 -15.15 -10.74
CA GLY A 227 -1.21 -15.83 -11.63
C GLY A 227 -1.92 -16.92 -12.47
N PRO A 228 -1.34 -18.14 -12.61
CA PRO A 228 -1.97 -19.23 -13.37
C PRO A 228 -3.33 -19.66 -12.85
N LEU A 229 -3.66 -19.42 -11.58
CA LEU A 229 -4.99 -19.71 -11.03
C LEU A 229 -6.10 -18.93 -11.76
N THR A 230 -5.76 -17.82 -12.44
CA THR A 230 -6.68 -17.09 -13.32
C THR A 230 -7.33 -18.00 -14.37
N ALA A 231 -6.64 -19.05 -14.83
CA ALA A 231 -7.22 -19.99 -15.79
C ALA A 231 -8.49 -20.69 -15.26
N ALA A 232 -8.62 -20.85 -13.94
CA ALA A 232 -9.82 -21.41 -13.33
C ALA A 232 -11.06 -20.51 -13.51
N SER A 233 -10.88 -19.20 -13.73
CA SER A 233 -12.01 -18.28 -13.97
C SER A 233 -12.77 -18.63 -15.25
N PHE A 234 -12.10 -19.13 -16.29
CA PHE A 234 -12.73 -19.59 -17.52
C PHE A 234 -13.59 -20.84 -17.32
N LEU A 235 -13.33 -21.62 -16.25
CA LEU A 235 -14.11 -22.79 -15.87
C LEU A 235 -15.27 -22.45 -14.91
N ALA A 236 -15.33 -21.23 -14.38
CA ALA A 236 -16.38 -20.82 -13.44
C ALA A 236 -17.81 -20.97 -14.00
N PRO A 237 -18.11 -20.62 -15.27
CA PRO A 237 -19.44 -20.87 -15.83
C PRO A 237 -19.82 -22.36 -15.89
N TRP A 238 -18.85 -23.22 -16.20
CA TRP A 238 -19.05 -24.69 -16.18
C TRP A 238 -19.32 -25.17 -14.75
N TYR A 239 -18.52 -24.71 -13.77
CA TYR A 239 -18.70 -25.02 -12.35
C TYR A 239 -20.11 -24.64 -11.87
N VAL A 240 -20.56 -23.42 -12.17
CA VAL A 240 -21.89 -22.92 -11.78
C VAL A 240 -23.01 -23.75 -12.39
N ARG A 241 -22.87 -24.18 -13.66
CA ARG A 241 -23.87 -25.04 -14.29
C ARG A 241 -23.93 -26.43 -13.65
N ARG A 242 -22.79 -26.94 -13.17
CA ARG A 242 -22.69 -28.28 -12.62
C ARG A 242 -23.08 -28.36 -11.13
N GLU A 243 -22.50 -27.48 -10.31
CA GLU A 243 -22.64 -27.49 -8.85
C GLU A 243 -23.74 -26.55 -8.34
N GLY A 244 -24.18 -25.63 -9.18
CA GLY A 244 -25.11 -24.56 -8.84
C GLY A 244 -24.42 -23.35 -8.20
N TRP A 245 -25.23 -22.32 -7.93
CA TRP A 245 -24.82 -21.12 -7.23
C TRP A 245 -25.60 -21.03 -5.92
N GLY A 246 -24.93 -21.26 -4.79
CA GLY A 246 -25.54 -21.35 -3.47
C GLY A 246 -25.10 -20.27 -2.49
N SER A 247 -25.40 -20.48 -1.22
CA SER A 247 -25.06 -19.53 -0.13
C SER A 247 -23.55 -19.34 0.05
N ARG A 248 -22.72 -20.34 -0.33
CA ARG A 248 -21.25 -20.29 -0.23
C ARG A 248 -20.67 -19.31 -1.24
N GLU A 249 -21.14 -19.39 -2.47
CA GLU A 249 -20.72 -18.53 -3.58
C GLU A 249 -21.22 -17.11 -3.35
N TRP A 250 -22.46 -16.92 -2.89
CA TRP A 250 -22.98 -15.63 -2.47
C TRP A 250 -22.17 -14.99 -1.35
N PHE A 251 -21.74 -15.77 -0.34
CA PHE A 251 -20.89 -15.30 0.74
C PHE A 251 -19.56 -14.75 0.21
N LEU A 252 -18.88 -15.49 -0.67
CA LEU A 252 -17.60 -15.05 -1.26
C LEU A 252 -17.77 -13.83 -2.16
N LEU A 253 -18.88 -13.77 -2.91
CA LEU A 253 -19.20 -12.60 -3.72
C LEU A 253 -19.48 -11.36 -2.85
N TRP A 254 -20.24 -11.51 -1.77
CA TRP A 254 -20.52 -10.42 -0.83
C TRP A 254 -19.28 -9.92 -0.12
N TRP A 255 -18.31 -10.76 0.12
CA TRP A 255 -17.02 -10.32 0.62
C TRP A 255 -16.23 -9.51 -0.42
N THR A 256 -16.26 -9.94 -1.68
CA THR A 256 -15.48 -9.33 -2.77
C THR A 256 -16.10 -8.02 -3.27
N LEU A 257 -17.41 -7.99 -3.44
CA LEU A 257 -18.12 -6.96 -4.17
C LEU A 257 -17.96 -5.53 -3.61
N PRO A 258 -18.07 -5.26 -2.29
CA PRO A 258 -17.87 -3.92 -1.76
C PRO A 258 -16.46 -3.37 -2.05
N SER A 259 -15.44 -4.21 -1.94
CA SER A 259 -14.05 -3.83 -2.23
C SER A 259 -13.86 -3.50 -3.71
N VAL A 260 -14.40 -4.32 -4.61
CA VAL A 260 -14.33 -4.08 -6.06
C VAL A 260 -15.05 -2.78 -6.43
N ILE A 261 -16.25 -2.53 -5.88
CA ILE A 261 -17.00 -1.30 -6.12
C ILE A 261 -16.17 -0.08 -5.67
N VAL A 262 -15.63 -0.10 -4.45
CA VAL A 262 -14.83 1.01 -3.93
C VAL A 262 -13.56 1.22 -4.76
N CYS A 263 -12.84 0.16 -5.08
CA CYS A 263 -11.62 0.24 -5.89
C CYS A 263 -11.89 0.75 -7.32
N THR A 264 -13.04 0.41 -7.90
CA THR A 264 -13.38 0.84 -9.27
C THR A 264 -13.93 2.27 -9.31
N LEU A 265 -14.82 2.64 -8.37
CA LEU A 265 -15.61 3.87 -8.45
C LEU A 265 -15.10 4.99 -7.54
N VAL A 266 -14.35 4.66 -6.49
CA VAL A 266 -13.91 5.66 -5.50
C VAL A 266 -12.41 5.89 -5.58
N HIS A 267 -11.61 4.86 -5.32
CA HIS A 267 -10.16 5.03 -5.30
C HIS A 267 -9.42 3.69 -5.32
N PHE A 268 -8.43 3.58 -6.20
CA PHE A 268 -7.48 2.46 -6.23
C PHE A 268 -6.06 3.00 -6.31
N GLY A 269 -5.49 3.32 -5.15
CA GLY A 269 -4.16 3.96 -5.08
C GLY A 269 -2.99 2.99 -5.17
N GLN A 270 -3.18 1.72 -4.78
CA GLN A 270 -2.11 0.71 -4.78
C GLN A 270 -2.67 -0.70 -4.97
N ALA A 271 -1.88 -1.55 -5.62
CA ALA A 271 -2.22 -2.96 -5.85
C ALA A 271 -2.54 -3.76 -4.56
N GLY A 272 -2.00 -3.33 -3.43
CA GLY A 272 -2.25 -3.95 -2.12
C GLY A 272 -3.71 -3.96 -1.67
N TYR A 273 -4.55 -3.06 -2.20
CA TYR A 273 -6.00 -3.04 -1.90
C TYR A 273 -6.70 -4.35 -2.29
N VAL A 274 -6.16 -5.06 -3.29
CA VAL A 274 -6.66 -6.37 -3.71
C VAL A 274 -6.61 -7.39 -2.57
N LEU A 275 -5.65 -7.27 -1.64
CA LEU A 275 -5.45 -8.24 -0.56
C LEU A 275 -6.64 -8.31 0.42
N THR A 276 -7.48 -7.29 0.46
CA THR A 276 -8.72 -7.29 1.27
C THR A 276 -9.70 -8.38 0.82
N PHE A 277 -9.75 -8.69 -0.48
CA PHE A 277 -10.69 -9.66 -1.07
C PHE A 277 -10.02 -10.79 -1.85
N LEU A 278 -8.72 -10.73 -2.08
CA LEU A 278 -7.95 -11.79 -2.75
C LEU A 278 -8.19 -13.18 -2.13
N PRO A 279 -8.25 -13.34 -0.79
CA PRO A 279 -8.52 -14.63 -0.20
C PRO A 279 -9.86 -15.25 -0.66
N ALA A 280 -10.91 -14.43 -0.82
CA ALA A 280 -12.21 -14.89 -1.33
C ALA A 280 -12.11 -15.44 -2.76
N LEU A 281 -11.39 -14.70 -3.63
CA LEU A 281 -11.16 -15.12 -5.02
C LEU A 281 -10.35 -16.42 -5.09
N VAL A 282 -9.28 -16.51 -4.30
CA VAL A 282 -8.43 -17.72 -4.25
C VAL A 282 -9.22 -18.92 -3.75
N ILE A 283 -10.06 -18.78 -2.71
CA ILE A 283 -10.92 -19.85 -2.22
C ILE A 283 -11.88 -20.33 -3.31
N PHE A 284 -12.58 -19.40 -3.98
CA PHE A 284 -13.54 -19.72 -5.03
C PHE A 284 -12.86 -20.41 -6.22
N LEU A 285 -11.79 -19.80 -6.76
CA LEU A 285 -11.10 -20.37 -7.93
C LEU A 285 -10.37 -21.68 -7.62
N SER A 286 -9.88 -21.86 -6.40
CA SER A 286 -9.36 -23.16 -5.95
C SER A 286 -10.46 -24.22 -5.92
N ARG A 287 -11.69 -23.89 -5.50
CA ARG A 287 -12.84 -24.79 -5.56
C ARG A 287 -13.16 -25.16 -7.01
N VAL A 288 -13.24 -24.18 -7.90
CA VAL A 288 -13.49 -24.42 -9.33
C VAL A 288 -12.42 -25.35 -9.92
N MET A 289 -11.15 -25.07 -9.67
CA MET A 289 -10.01 -25.87 -10.13
C MET A 289 -10.09 -27.31 -9.59
N VAL A 290 -10.28 -27.48 -8.28
CA VAL A 290 -10.35 -28.80 -7.63
C VAL A 290 -11.52 -29.61 -8.20
N THR A 291 -12.69 -29.00 -8.39
CA THR A 291 -13.87 -29.66 -8.98
C THR A 291 -13.61 -30.09 -10.43
N ALA A 292 -12.98 -29.21 -11.23
CA ALA A 292 -12.65 -29.53 -12.62
C ALA A 292 -11.62 -30.67 -12.72
N LEU A 293 -10.60 -30.65 -11.87
CA LEU A 293 -9.59 -31.73 -11.83
C LEU A 293 -10.16 -33.05 -11.30
N ALA A 294 -11.09 -32.99 -10.34
CA ALA A 294 -11.80 -34.19 -9.89
C ALA A 294 -12.62 -34.82 -11.02
N HIS A 295 -13.33 -33.99 -11.80
CA HIS A 295 -14.09 -34.46 -12.97
C HIS A 295 -13.18 -35.00 -14.08
N ALA A 296 -12.13 -34.31 -14.45
CA ALA A 296 -11.16 -34.80 -15.42
C ALA A 296 -10.51 -36.11 -14.96
N GLY A 297 -10.33 -36.28 -13.66
CA GLY A 297 -9.78 -37.47 -13.04
C GLY A 297 -10.77 -38.65 -12.98
N GLU A 298 -12.06 -38.49 -13.31
CA GLU A 298 -13.02 -39.61 -13.31
C GLU A 298 -12.62 -40.73 -14.26
N SER A 299 -11.92 -40.42 -15.34
CA SER A 299 -11.34 -41.39 -16.28
C SER A 299 -10.13 -42.14 -15.73
N LEU A 300 -9.53 -41.70 -14.62
CA LEU A 300 -8.38 -42.37 -14.03
C LEU A 300 -8.80 -43.56 -13.19
N PRO A 301 -8.12 -44.75 -13.34
CA PRO A 301 -8.53 -46.01 -12.74
C PRO A 301 -8.43 -46.05 -11.21
N HIS A 302 -7.56 -45.20 -10.63
CA HIS A 302 -7.29 -45.26 -9.20
C HIS A 302 -7.62 -43.93 -8.49
N PRO A 303 -8.30 -43.96 -7.32
CA PRO A 303 -8.56 -42.74 -6.53
C PRO A 303 -7.29 -41.97 -6.16
N ARG A 304 -6.18 -42.67 -5.91
CA ARG A 304 -4.87 -42.04 -5.62
C ARG A 304 -4.35 -41.20 -6.81
N ALA A 305 -4.60 -41.64 -8.05
CA ALA A 305 -4.21 -40.88 -9.24
C ALA A 305 -4.96 -39.54 -9.37
N ARG A 306 -6.23 -39.49 -8.94
CA ARG A 306 -7.04 -38.27 -8.92
C ARG A 306 -6.47 -37.24 -7.91
N VAL A 307 -6.13 -37.74 -6.72
CA VAL A 307 -5.49 -36.89 -5.69
C VAL A 307 -4.12 -36.38 -6.19
N ALA A 308 -3.34 -37.27 -6.80
CA ALA A 308 -2.03 -36.92 -7.35
C ALA A 308 -2.13 -35.87 -8.47
N LEU A 309 -3.15 -35.96 -9.35
CA LEU A 309 -3.40 -34.97 -10.39
C LEU A 309 -3.64 -33.58 -9.79
N THR A 310 -4.54 -33.49 -8.79
CA THR A 310 -4.82 -32.21 -8.11
C THR A 310 -3.58 -31.68 -7.42
N ALA A 311 -2.84 -32.53 -6.70
CA ALA A 311 -1.60 -32.13 -6.05
C ALA A 311 -0.54 -31.65 -7.06
N ALA A 312 -0.37 -32.33 -8.18
CA ALA A 312 0.56 -31.96 -9.23
C ALA A 312 0.25 -30.59 -9.84
N VAL A 313 -1.03 -30.30 -10.11
CA VAL A 313 -1.45 -28.98 -10.63
C VAL A 313 -1.21 -27.89 -9.58
N VAL A 314 -1.58 -28.13 -8.32
CA VAL A 314 -1.30 -27.16 -7.23
C VAL A 314 0.20 -26.91 -7.12
N VAL A 315 1.03 -27.95 -7.11
CA VAL A 315 2.50 -27.81 -7.05
C VAL A 315 3.02 -27.06 -8.27
N LEU A 316 2.50 -27.33 -9.46
CA LEU A 316 2.91 -26.60 -10.67
C LEU A 316 2.61 -25.08 -10.54
N VAL A 317 1.41 -24.72 -10.11
CA VAL A 317 1.05 -23.30 -9.90
C VAL A 317 1.92 -22.66 -8.80
N VAL A 318 2.19 -23.39 -7.72
CA VAL A 318 3.10 -22.96 -6.64
C VAL A 318 4.50 -22.68 -7.20
N LEU A 319 5.04 -23.58 -8.01
CA LEU A 319 6.36 -23.41 -8.62
C LEU A 319 6.40 -22.23 -9.60
N VAL A 320 5.38 -22.07 -10.43
CA VAL A 320 5.29 -20.96 -11.39
C VAL A 320 5.22 -19.62 -10.66
N ASN A 321 4.32 -19.45 -9.70
CA ASN A 321 4.19 -18.22 -8.92
C ASN A 321 5.45 -17.91 -8.10
N GLY A 322 6.00 -18.93 -7.43
CA GLY A 322 7.22 -18.79 -6.64
C GLY A 322 8.42 -18.41 -7.50
N SER A 323 8.58 -19.09 -8.65
CA SER A 323 9.65 -18.76 -9.62
C SER A 323 9.50 -17.34 -10.18
N PHE A 324 8.27 -16.93 -10.51
CA PHE A 324 8.00 -15.56 -10.96
C PHE A 324 8.44 -14.55 -9.89
N PHE A 325 8.00 -14.68 -8.66
CA PHE A 325 8.34 -13.73 -7.60
C PHE A 325 9.85 -13.66 -7.34
N VAL A 326 10.54 -14.80 -7.30
CA VAL A 326 11.96 -14.88 -6.93
C VAL A 326 12.87 -14.50 -8.08
N SER A 327 12.54 -14.90 -9.32
CA SER A 327 13.46 -14.89 -10.46
C SER A 327 13.14 -13.81 -11.50
N ALA A 328 11.90 -13.34 -11.58
CA ALA A 328 11.54 -12.32 -12.55
C ALA A 328 12.22 -10.99 -12.19
N ARG A 329 12.72 -10.32 -13.21
CA ARG A 329 13.40 -9.02 -13.09
C ARG A 329 12.69 -8.00 -13.96
N PRO A 330 12.58 -6.74 -13.52
CA PRO A 330 12.17 -5.67 -14.41
C PRO A 330 13.16 -5.60 -15.59
N ALA A 331 12.65 -5.26 -16.76
CA ALA A 331 13.52 -5.00 -17.91
C ALA A 331 14.43 -3.82 -17.57
N PRO A 332 15.71 -3.84 -18.03
CA PRO A 332 16.56 -2.67 -17.89
C PRO A 332 15.85 -1.45 -18.48
N ARG A 333 15.76 -0.38 -17.71
CA ARG A 333 15.16 0.86 -18.19
C ARG A 333 16.16 1.52 -19.14
N ASP A 334 15.83 1.49 -20.43
CA ASP A 334 16.55 2.24 -21.45
C ASP A 334 15.86 3.61 -21.61
N PHE A 335 16.43 4.61 -20.96
CA PHE A 335 15.92 5.99 -20.99
C PHE A 335 16.42 6.76 -22.22
N ASP A 336 17.45 6.27 -22.89
CA ASP A 336 18.16 7.01 -23.94
C ASP A 336 17.66 6.68 -25.35
N THR A 337 17.00 5.54 -25.54
CA THR A 337 16.44 5.20 -26.86
C THR A 337 15.13 5.94 -27.12
N PRO A 338 15.06 6.80 -28.16
CA PRO A 338 13.83 7.45 -28.57
C PRO A 338 12.79 6.40 -28.97
N ARG A 339 11.69 6.34 -28.23
CA ARG A 339 10.54 5.47 -28.55
C ARG A 339 9.30 6.33 -28.78
N PRO A 340 8.39 5.94 -29.68
CA PRO A 340 7.09 6.60 -29.80
C PRO A 340 6.39 6.65 -28.44
N ASP A 341 5.74 7.78 -28.14
CA ASP A 341 5.13 8.02 -26.83
C ASP A 341 4.13 6.94 -26.42
N TRP A 342 3.36 6.42 -27.37
CA TRP A 342 2.40 5.34 -27.12
C TRP A 342 3.10 4.01 -26.74
N VAL A 343 4.30 3.71 -27.29
CA VAL A 343 5.09 2.51 -26.94
C VAL A 343 5.65 2.69 -25.53
N ARG A 344 6.18 3.87 -25.23
CA ARG A 344 6.71 4.22 -23.92
C ARG A 344 5.63 4.13 -22.87
N GLN A 345 4.47 4.73 -23.12
CA GLN A 345 3.33 4.72 -22.23
C GLN A 345 2.78 3.30 -22.01
N ALA A 346 2.68 2.48 -23.06
CA ALA A 346 2.20 1.11 -22.95
C ALA A 346 3.19 0.19 -22.20
N GLN A 347 4.51 0.38 -22.38
CA GLN A 347 5.53 -0.39 -21.67
C GLN A 347 5.67 0.05 -20.21
N ASP A 348 5.75 1.36 -19.96
CA ASP A 348 5.88 1.92 -18.61
C ASP A 348 4.65 1.61 -17.74
N GLU A 349 3.44 1.61 -18.35
CA GLU A 349 2.20 1.39 -17.61
C GLU A 349 1.87 -0.09 -17.37
N ALA A 350 2.16 -0.98 -18.32
CA ALA A 350 1.71 -2.38 -18.22
C ALA A 350 2.77 -3.34 -17.68
N PHE A 351 4.03 -3.21 -18.13
CA PHE A 351 5.08 -4.17 -17.80
C PHE A 351 5.92 -3.78 -16.58
N ASP A 352 6.27 -2.52 -16.45
CA ASP A 352 7.05 -2.05 -15.29
C ASP A 352 6.30 -2.30 -13.99
N TRP A 353 4.99 -2.16 -14.02
CA TRP A 353 4.15 -2.37 -12.85
C TRP A 353 4.13 -3.82 -12.36
N ILE A 354 4.03 -4.80 -13.28
CA ILE A 354 4.03 -6.24 -12.95
C ILE A 354 5.38 -6.64 -12.35
N PHE A 355 6.47 -6.26 -13.02
CA PHE A 355 7.82 -6.65 -12.60
C PHE A 355 8.36 -5.84 -11.42
N SER A 356 7.78 -4.66 -11.10
CA SER A 356 8.12 -3.89 -9.91
C SER A 356 7.68 -4.54 -8.58
N ARG A 357 6.96 -5.67 -8.64
CA ARG A 357 6.44 -6.41 -7.49
C ARG A 357 7.15 -7.76 -7.29
N THR A 358 8.44 -7.81 -7.57
CA THR A 358 9.26 -9.01 -7.45
C THR A 358 10.36 -8.84 -6.39
N ALA A 359 10.97 -9.95 -5.97
CA ALA A 359 12.08 -9.91 -5.03
C ALA A 359 13.31 -9.17 -5.59
N ALA A 360 13.50 -9.20 -6.92
CA ALA A 360 14.58 -8.46 -7.58
C ALA A 360 14.33 -6.95 -7.49
N ALA A 361 13.10 -6.49 -7.77
CA ALA A 361 12.74 -5.09 -7.67
C ALA A 361 12.85 -4.55 -6.23
N LEU A 362 12.50 -5.37 -5.22
CA LEU A 362 12.68 -4.99 -3.81
C LEU A 362 14.15 -4.78 -3.46
N ARG A 363 15.02 -5.69 -3.90
CA ARG A 363 16.48 -5.56 -3.67
C ARG A 363 17.06 -4.36 -4.39
N GLU A 364 16.71 -4.16 -5.67
CA GLU A 364 17.17 -3.00 -6.43
C GLU A 364 16.77 -1.68 -5.76
N HIS A 365 15.52 -1.59 -5.30
CA HIS A 365 15.05 -0.41 -4.56
C HIS A 365 15.85 -0.17 -3.29
N GLU A 366 16.11 -1.22 -2.49
CA GLU A 366 16.90 -1.12 -1.27
C GLU A 366 18.35 -0.71 -1.56
N ASP A 367 18.96 -1.32 -2.56
CA ASP A 367 20.35 -1.04 -2.98
C ASP A 367 20.50 0.42 -3.44
N VAL A 368 19.55 0.92 -4.23
CA VAL A 368 19.55 2.32 -4.68
C VAL A 368 19.41 3.28 -3.50
N VAL A 369 18.43 3.06 -2.61
CA VAL A 369 18.24 3.93 -1.43
C VAL A 369 19.50 3.93 -0.56
N ARG A 370 20.06 2.74 -0.29
CA ARG A 370 21.27 2.59 0.51
C ARG A 370 22.47 3.27 -0.15
N GLY A 371 22.65 3.11 -1.46
CA GLY A 371 23.70 3.79 -2.21
C GLY A 371 23.66 5.30 -2.05
N PHE A 372 22.49 5.91 -2.15
CA PHE A 372 22.32 7.36 -1.91
C PHE A 372 22.60 7.76 -0.47
N VAL A 373 22.01 7.06 0.49
CA VAL A 373 22.13 7.39 1.92
C VAL A 373 23.58 7.29 2.38
N ASP A 374 24.27 6.18 2.05
CA ASP A 374 25.65 5.93 2.46
C ASP A 374 26.60 6.91 1.79
N SER A 375 26.37 7.24 0.51
CA SER A 375 27.21 8.20 -0.21
C SER A 375 27.05 9.61 0.32
N ILE A 376 25.81 10.07 0.56
CA ILE A 376 25.57 11.40 1.15
C ILE A 376 26.18 11.46 2.55
N GLY A 377 25.92 10.47 3.40
CA GLY A 377 26.43 10.43 4.77
C GLY A 377 27.94 10.31 4.88
N GLY A 378 28.57 9.61 3.93
CA GLY A 378 30.02 9.40 3.90
C GLY A 378 30.81 10.55 3.27
N LEU A 379 30.23 11.27 2.31
CA LEU A 379 30.95 12.31 1.55
C LEU A 379 30.73 13.72 2.11
N TYR A 380 29.60 13.99 2.77
CA TYR A 380 29.21 15.36 3.08
C TYR A 380 28.74 15.54 4.54
N ALA A 381 29.26 16.56 5.19
CA ALA A 381 28.82 16.95 6.53
C ALA A 381 27.38 17.50 6.50
N SER A 382 26.55 17.06 7.43
CA SER A 382 25.13 17.43 7.48
C SER A 382 24.91 18.93 7.73
N ALA A 383 25.79 19.58 8.47
CA ALA A 383 25.70 21.02 8.74
C ALA A 383 25.93 21.89 7.49
N GLU A 384 26.67 21.37 6.49
CA GLU A 384 27.06 22.09 5.29
C GLU A 384 26.26 21.69 4.05
N THR A 385 25.32 20.75 4.19
CA THR A 385 24.64 20.11 3.06
C THR A 385 23.14 20.15 3.22
N ALA A 386 22.45 20.62 2.19
CA ALA A 386 21.01 20.46 2.05
C ALA A 386 20.71 19.35 1.02
N VAL A 387 19.79 18.47 1.37
CA VAL A 387 19.33 17.38 0.51
C VAL A 387 18.05 17.81 -0.20
N ILE A 388 18.07 17.72 -1.52
CA ILE A 388 16.95 18.06 -2.40
C ILE A 388 16.32 16.78 -2.92
N THR A 389 14.99 16.69 -2.83
CA THR A 389 14.18 15.69 -3.47
C THR A 389 13.18 16.35 -4.42
N GLU A 390 12.80 15.71 -5.50
CA GLU A 390 11.91 16.29 -6.51
C GLU A 390 10.70 15.42 -6.78
N GLN A 391 9.57 16.08 -7.02
CA GLN A 391 8.40 15.50 -7.65
C GLN A 391 8.16 16.20 -8.99
N GLY A 392 7.92 15.42 -10.04
CA GLY A 392 7.54 15.90 -11.35
C GLY A 392 8.55 15.60 -12.44
N ASN A 393 9.76 16.11 -12.38
CA ASN A 393 10.80 15.84 -13.38
C ASN A 393 11.55 14.53 -13.17
N SER A 394 11.53 13.99 -11.95
CA SER A 394 12.08 12.67 -11.69
C SER A 394 11.01 11.61 -11.89
N ARG A 395 11.35 10.52 -12.57
CA ARG A 395 10.48 9.34 -12.65
C ARG A 395 10.50 8.49 -11.39
N SER A 396 11.23 8.94 -10.38
CA SER A 396 11.36 8.26 -9.11
C SER A 396 10.19 8.58 -8.18
N TYR A 397 9.94 7.65 -7.29
CA TYR A 397 9.08 7.85 -6.11
C TYR A 397 9.50 9.09 -5.33
N PRO A 398 8.56 9.69 -4.56
CA PRO A 398 8.92 10.77 -3.64
C PRO A 398 9.89 10.25 -2.58
N TRP A 399 11.19 10.43 -2.85
CA TRP A 399 12.29 9.99 -1.99
C TRP A 399 12.42 10.79 -0.69
N PHE A 400 11.68 11.88 -0.56
CA PHE A 400 11.77 12.78 0.60
C PHE A 400 11.56 12.05 1.93
N ARG A 401 10.67 11.06 1.99
CA ARG A 401 10.45 10.26 3.20
C ARG A 401 11.65 9.38 3.54
N HIS A 402 12.38 8.92 2.55
CA HIS A 402 13.62 8.18 2.75
C HIS A 402 14.71 9.12 3.27
N ALA A 403 14.88 10.29 2.65
CA ALA A 403 15.81 11.29 3.11
C ALA A 403 15.52 11.74 4.56
N MET A 404 14.26 12.05 4.89
CA MET A 404 13.85 12.39 6.26
C MET A 404 14.19 11.31 7.29
N PHE A 405 14.02 10.05 6.91
CA PHE A 405 14.18 8.93 7.83
C PHE A 405 15.65 8.56 8.02
N TYR A 406 16.40 8.42 6.92
CA TYR A 406 17.78 7.95 6.93
C TYR A 406 18.81 9.07 7.11
N LEU A 407 18.46 10.31 6.76
CA LEU A 407 19.34 11.49 6.85
C LEU A 407 18.75 12.57 7.79
N PRO A 408 18.36 12.21 9.03
CA PRO A 408 17.61 13.13 9.91
C PRO A 408 18.41 14.36 10.36
N ALA A 409 19.75 14.33 10.25
CA ALA A 409 20.62 15.46 10.59
C ALA A 409 20.72 16.50 9.45
N TYR A 410 20.28 16.16 8.24
CA TYR A 410 20.37 17.04 7.08
C TYR A 410 19.12 17.91 6.95
N ALA A 411 19.29 19.11 6.37
CA ALA A 411 18.17 19.90 5.91
C ALA A 411 17.63 19.30 4.61
N VAL A 412 16.41 18.75 4.63
CA VAL A 412 15.76 18.10 3.48
C VAL A 412 14.69 19.04 2.91
N TYR A 413 14.70 19.24 1.59
CA TYR A 413 13.72 20.03 0.86
C TYR A 413 13.10 19.17 -0.24
N GLU A 414 11.78 19.30 -0.42
CA GLU A 414 11.05 18.68 -1.52
C GLU A 414 10.62 19.74 -2.51
N LEU A 415 11.03 19.60 -3.77
CA LEU A 415 10.65 20.49 -4.86
C LEU A 415 9.53 19.84 -5.69
N HIS A 416 8.55 20.66 -6.08
CA HIS A 416 7.51 20.25 -7.03
C HIS A 416 7.77 20.94 -8.36
N VAL A 417 8.29 20.21 -9.33
CA VAL A 417 8.76 20.71 -10.62
C VAL A 417 7.79 20.27 -11.72
N GLY A 418 7.63 21.11 -12.75
CA GLY A 418 6.82 20.76 -13.91
C GLY A 418 5.31 20.91 -13.74
N GLY A 419 4.83 21.62 -12.74
CA GLY A 419 3.42 22.02 -12.63
C GLY A 419 2.43 20.90 -12.36
N LEU A 420 2.89 19.72 -11.90
CA LEU A 420 2.05 18.54 -11.67
C LEU A 420 0.97 18.73 -10.59
N VAL A 421 1.19 19.66 -9.66
CA VAL A 421 0.21 20.01 -8.63
C VAL A 421 0.13 21.53 -8.53
N PRO A 422 -0.93 22.16 -9.05
CA PRO A 422 -1.12 23.61 -8.94
C PRO A 422 -1.12 24.04 -7.47
N GLY A 423 -0.25 24.99 -7.11
CA GLY A 423 -0.16 25.53 -5.75
C GLY A 423 0.86 24.87 -4.82
N PHE A 424 1.46 23.74 -5.20
CA PHE A 424 2.54 23.12 -4.45
C PHE A 424 3.88 23.48 -5.10
N ARG A 425 4.76 24.18 -4.40
CA ARG A 425 6.03 24.61 -5.00
C ARG A 425 7.25 24.06 -4.27
N ALA A 426 7.51 24.44 -3.05
CA ALA A 426 8.58 23.85 -2.25
C ALA A 426 8.16 23.79 -0.80
N SER A 427 8.62 22.80 -0.09
CA SER A 427 8.48 22.79 1.36
C SER A 427 9.78 22.36 2.00
N ARG A 428 10.22 23.10 3.01
CA ARG A 428 11.13 22.54 3.98
C ARG A 428 10.35 21.45 4.70
N LEU A 429 10.83 20.23 4.62
CA LEU A 429 10.29 19.13 5.40
C LEU A 429 10.73 19.31 6.85
N SER A 430 10.11 20.30 7.48
CA SER A 430 10.16 20.48 8.92
C SER A 430 9.15 19.54 9.57
N SER A 431 9.16 19.51 10.90
CA SER A 431 8.21 18.76 11.71
C SER A 431 6.72 19.07 11.44
N THR A 432 6.40 20.06 10.64
CA THR A 432 5.06 20.38 10.16
C THR A 432 5.08 20.27 8.65
N MET A 433 4.33 19.32 8.09
CA MET A 433 4.11 19.23 6.64
C MET A 433 3.13 20.30 6.13
N THR A 434 3.17 21.48 6.67
CA THR A 434 2.50 22.61 6.06
C THR A 434 3.31 22.93 4.82
N ILE A 435 2.82 22.52 3.67
CA ILE A 435 3.38 22.88 2.37
C ILE A 435 3.13 24.37 2.22
N ILE A 436 4.16 25.14 2.48
CA ILE A 436 4.14 26.59 2.21
C ILE A 436 4.64 26.73 0.78
N PRO A 437 3.86 27.29 -0.13
CA PRO A 437 4.30 27.54 -1.50
C PRO A 437 5.37 28.66 -1.45
N GLU A 438 6.62 28.26 -1.29
CA GLU A 438 7.77 29.16 -1.31
C GLU A 438 8.50 28.97 -2.63
N THR A 439 8.69 30.04 -3.38
CA THR A 439 9.60 30.12 -4.53
C THR A 439 11.01 30.49 -4.10
N GLU A 440 11.15 31.12 -2.95
CA GLU A 440 12.44 31.47 -2.36
C GLU A 440 12.72 30.57 -1.17
N ILE A 441 13.73 29.70 -1.29
CA ILE A 441 14.11 28.73 -0.29
C ILE A 441 15.28 29.27 0.51
N HIS A 442 15.05 29.59 1.76
CA HIS A 442 16.08 30.04 2.68
C HIS A 442 16.82 28.84 3.28
N LEU A 443 18.09 28.72 2.91
CA LEU A 443 18.99 27.69 3.43
C LEU A 443 19.69 28.17 4.71
N PRO A 444 19.97 27.28 5.68
CA PRO A 444 20.85 27.61 6.78
C PRO A 444 22.16 28.25 6.28
N ALA A 445 22.66 29.23 6.99
CA ALA A 445 23.88 29.99 6.58
C ALA A 445 25.13 29.07 6.46
N SER A 446 25.15 27.94 7.17
CA SER A 446 26.20 26.95 7.11
C SER A 446 26.18 26.08 5.86
N VAL A 447 25.07 26.01 5.13
CA VAL A 447 24.94 25.15 3.95
C VAL A 447 25.82 25.67 2.82
N GLU A 448 26.73 24.84 2.34
CA GLU A 448 27.68 25.14 1.28
C GLU A 448 27.36 24.44 -0.05
N ARG A 449 26.46 23.44 0.01
CA ARG A 449 26.08 22.64 -1.17
C ARG A 449 24.68 22.10 -1.11
N LEU A 450 24.08 21.91 -2.30
CA LEU A 450 22.85 21.15 -2.50
C LEU A 450 23.20 19.78 -3.06
N VAL A 451 22.54 18.75 -2.57
CA VAL A 451 22.71 17.37 -3.06
C VAL A 451 21.35 16.82 -3.41
N TRP A 452 21.16 16.43 -4.67
CA TRP A 452 19.91 15.85 -5.12
C TRP A 452 19.85 14.34 -4.80
N PHE A 453 18.80 13.95 -4.10
CA PHE A 453 18.43 12.57 -3.84
C PHE A 453 17.33 12.18 -4.82
N VAL A 454 17.70 11.94 -6.06
CA VAL A 454 16.82 11.56 -7.17
C VAL A 454 17.44 10.39 -7.91
N ASP A 455 16.65 9.37 -8.23
CA ASP A 455 17.14 8.18 -8.92
C ASP A 455 17.57 8.51 -10.37
N HIS A 456 16.75 9.29 -11.07
CA HIS A 456 17.02 9.67 -12.45
C HIS A 456 16.28 10.96 -12.82
N TRP A 457 16.97 11.90 -13.45
CA TRP A 457 16.32 13.06 -14.05
C TRP A 457 15.77 12.76 -15.43
N SER A 458 14.62 13.35 -15.78
CA SER A 458 14.12 13.30 -17.14
C SER A 458 15.15 13.90 -18.10
N PRO A 459 15.35 13.33 -19.31
CA PRO A 459 16.21 13.92 -20.32
C PRO A 459 15.85 15.36 -20.70
N THR A 460 14.61 15.78 -20.45
CA THR A 460 14.11 17.12 -20.72
C THR A 460 14.30 18.08 -19.55
N THR A 461 14.82 17.63 -18.41
CA THR A 461 15.05 18.49 -17.23
C THR A 461 16.24 19.40 -17.49
N VAL A 462 16.02 20.71 -17.33
CA VAL A 462 17.09 21.69 -17.37
C VAL A 462 17.89 21.58 -16.08
N ARG A 463 19.15 21.18 -16.19
CA ARG A 463 20.02 21.02 -15.02
C ARG A 463 20.62 22.35 -14.59
N PRO A 464 20.79 22.58 -13.27
CA PRO A 464 21.44 23.79 -12.78
C PRO A 464 22.86 23.93 -13.33
N GLU A 465 23.28 25.16 -13.64
CA GLU A 465 24.65 25.44 -14.06
C GLU A 465 25.64 25.18 -12.91
N GLY A 466 26.75 24.53 -13.20
CA GLY A 466 27.76 24.19 -12.20
C GLY A 466 27.47 22.90 -11.41
N LEU A 467 26.49 22.12 -11.83
CA LEU A 467 26.20 20.81 -11.24
C LEU A 467 27.34 19.85 -11.49
N VAL A 468 27.74 19.14 -10.43
CA VAL A 468 28.77 18.09 -10.48
C VAL A 468 28.07 16.74 -10.34
N GLU A 469 28.38 15.81 -11.24
CA GLU A 469 27.91 14.42 -11.17
C GLU A 469 28.98 13.55 -10.50
N ILE A 470 28.59 12.81 -9.48
CA ILE A 470 29.47 11.88 -8.75
C ILE A 470 28.87 10.50 -8.84
N GLU A 471 29.61 9.59 -9.46
CA GLU A 471 29.19 8.18 -9.54
C GLU A 471 29.18 7.56 -8.14
N ILE A 472 28.08 6.89 -7.83
CA ILE A 472 27.86 6.17 -6.58
C ILE A 472 27.56 4.69 -6.86
N PRO A 473 27.59 3.80 -5.84
CA PRO A 473 27.29 2.40 -6.03
C PRO A 473 25.97 2.16 -6.79
N TYR A 474 25.88 1.00 -7.43
CA TYR A 474 24.73 0.52 -8.20
C TYR A 474 24.46 1.30 -9.51
N GLY A 475 25.49 1.95 -10.08
CA GLY A 475 25.40 2.66 -11.36
C GLY A 475 24.48 3.88 -11.31
N ARG A 476 24.45 4.57 -10.19
CA ARG A 476 23.69 5.80 -9.97
C ARG A 476 24.63 7.00 -9.82
N TYR A 477 24.08 8.19 -9.87
CA TYR A 477 24.81 9.44 -9.74
C TYR A 477 24.22 10.32 -8.65
N LEU A 478 25.07 10.87 -7.80
CA LEU A 478 24.77 12.00 -6.95
C LEU A 478 24.97 13.28 -7.75
N TYR A 479 23.98 14.14 -7.71
CA TYR A 479 24.06 15.46 -8.34
C TYR A 479 24.30 16.49 -7.25
N VAL A 480 25.44 17.16 -7.33
CA VAL A 480 25.92 18.08 -6.30
C VAL A 480 26.12 19.46 -6.89
N LEU A 481 25.52 20.46 -6.28
CA LEU A 481 25.67 21.86 -6.65
C LEU A 481 26.36 22.63 -5.53
N PRO A 482 27.63 23.03 -5.69
CA PRO A 482 28.29 23.90 -4.74
C PRO A 482 27.63 25.27 -4.71
N LEU A 483 27.33 25.78 -3.52
CA LEU A 483 26.74 27.09 -3.33
C LEU A 483 27.85 28.14 -3.21
N GLY A 484 27.93 29.02 -4.18
CA GLY A 484 28.74 30.25 -4.08
C GLY A 484 28.13 31.26 -3.12
N ARG A 485 28.53 32.50 -3.26
CA ARG A 485 27.95 33.63 -2.48
C ARG A 485 26.65 34.18 -3.06
N LYS A 486 26.25 33.75 -4.25
CA LYS A 486 25.06 34.23 -4.98
C LYS A 486 23.87 33.30 -4.73
N SER A 487 22.66 33.83 -4.88
CA SER A 487 21.46 33.02 -5.02
C SER A 487 21.55 32.12 -6.25
N ILE A 488 20.97 30.94 -6.17
CA ILE A 488 20.91 29.99 -7.27
C ILE A 488 19.46 29.83 -7.69
N GLU A 489 19.24 29.97 -8.99
CA GLU A 489 17.93 29.71 -9.61
C GLU A 489 17.91 28.29 -10.19
N TYR A 490 16.84 27.58 -9.90
CA TYR A 490 16.57 26.28 -10.47
C TYR A 490 15.06 26.11 -10.66
N GLU A 491 14.64 25.96 -11.92
CA GLU A 491 13.23 25.97 -12.29
C GLU A 491 12.54 27.23 -11.73
N ASP A 492 11.43 27.10 -11.01
CA ASP A 492 10.71 28.20 -10.37
C ASP A 492 11.27 28.58 -8.98
N TYR A 493 12.39 28.00 -8.56
CA TYR A 493 12.94 28.16 -7.21
C TYR A 493 14.21 29.00 -7.18
N THR A 494 14.30 29.84 -6.14
CA THR A 494 15.52 30.60 -5.82
C THR A 494 16.03 30.14 -4.46
N PHE A 495 17.22 29.58 -4.41
CA PHE A 495 17.89 29.22 -3.16
C PHE A 495 18.73 30.37 -2.66
N VAL A 496 18.47 30.83 -1.42
CA VAL A 496 19.16 31.94 -0.76
C VAL A 496 19.78 31.45 0.54
N ARG A 497 21.05 31.74 0.76
CA ARG A 497 21.74 31.43 2.04
C ARG A 497 21.40 32.51 3.09
N GLY A 498 21.02 32.06 4.27
CA GLY A 498 20.71 32.88 5.42
C GLY A 498 19.24 32.86 5.81
N GLU A 499 18.94 33.41 6.98
CA GLU A 499 17.57 33.53 7.45
C GLU A 499 16.76 34.53 6.59
N PRO A 500 15.47 34.25 6.37
CA PRO A 500 14.59 35.20 5.74
C PRO A 500 14.60 36.51 6.56
N PRO A 501 14.53 37.66 5.92
CA PRO A 501 14.38 38.91 6.65
C PRO A 501 13.18 38.77 7.58
N ARG A 502 13.37 39.06 8.89
CA ARG A 502 12.30 38.97 9.89
C ARG A 502 11.11 39.78 9.39
N ARG A 503 10.13 39.14 8.77
CA ARG A 503 8.84 39.77 8.51
C ARG A 503 8.30 40.17 9.88
N ALA A 504 8.09 41.48 10.08
CA ALA A 504 7.30 41.95 11.21
C ALA A 504 6.02 41.10 11.24
N VAL A 505 5.84 40.32 12.29
CA VAL A 505 4.64 39.51 12.48
C VAL A 505 3.49 40.52 12.49
N SER A 506 2.82 40.63 11.35
CA SER A 506 1.60 41.40 11.25
C SER A 506 0.63 40.77 12.24
N ALA A 507 0.25 41.53 13.26
CA ALA A 507 -0.66 41.18 14.33
C ALA A 507 -2.12 40.96 13.82
N ALA A 508 -2.29 40.09 12.83
CA ALA A 508 -3.57 39.86 12.17
C ALA A 508 -4.24 38.55 12.61
N HIS A 509 -3.85 37.95 13.75
CA HIS A 509 -4.57 36.83 14.35
C HIS A 509 -4.79 37.00 15.85
N ALA A 510 -5.02 38.22 16.31
CA ALA A 510 -5.73 38.43 17.57
C ALA A 510 -7.23 38.20 17.31
N ARG A 511 -7.73 36.97 17.50
CA ARG A 511 -9.17 36.74 17.62
C ARG A 511 -9.65 37.32 18.94
N PRO A 512 -10.75 38.09 18.95
CA PRO A 512 -11.42 38.44 20.19
C PRO A 512 -11.99 37.21 20.86
N ARG A 513 -12.07 37.29 22.19
CA ARG A 513 -12.57 36.29 23.15
C ARG A 513 -13.97 35.79 22.85
#